data_f0b1ea05b8b8e1959914ef70c3817d86
#
_entry.id   f0b1ea05b8b8e1959914ef70c3817d86
#
_cell.length_a   1.000
_cell.length_b   1.000
_cell.length_c   1.000
_cell.angle_alpha   90.00
_cell.angle_beta   90.00
_cell.angle_gamma   90.00
#
_symmetry.space_group_name_H-M   'P 1'
#
loop_
_entity.id
_entity.type
_entity.pdbx_description
1 polymer ?
#
loop_
_entity_poly.entity_id
_entity_poly.type
_entity_poly.pdbx_seq_one_letter_code
_entity_poly.pdbx_strand_id
1 'polypeptide(L)'
;MANYLPYYWTRQNAIPTELCDMILAERQQMTDAAAGVGMNNETAPNNLRKTSIAWAERNHWLEGIMFNNARYANAETKWGMDFGSHCEQVQLAKYETGHFYDWHQDTFFLTDSETCRKITVVALLNDTSEFTGGDFELQNCVNQLNWKKVRL
;
A
#
# COMPACT_ATOMS: atom_id res chain seq x y z
N MET A 1 -21.27 22.66 10.03
CA MET A 1 -20.56 22.21 8.82
C MET A 1 -20.00 20.83 9.12
N ALA A 2 -20.32 19.83 8.32
CA ALA A 2 -19.75 18.50 8.49
C ALA A 2 -18.25 18.59 8.12
N ASN A 3 -17.39 18.33 9.08
CA ASN A 3 -15.94 18.20 8.81
C ASN A 3 -15.72 16.86 8.11
N TYR A 4 -15.57 16.91 6.80
CA TYR A 4 -15.18 15.73 6.04
C TYR A 4 -13.69 15.47 6.29
N LEU A 5 -13.39 14.31 6.87
CA LEU A 5 -12.01 13.86 7.00
C LEU A 5 -11.49 13.43 5.63
N PRO A 6 -10.22 13.69 5.30
CA PRO A 6 -9.64 13.24 4.03
C PRO A 6 -9.58 11.71 3.98
N TYR A 7 -9.83 11.12 2.80
CA TYR A 7 -9.76 9.68 2.59
C TYR A 7 -8.34 9.17 2.39
N TYR A 8 -7.42 10.06 2.07
CA TYR A 8 -6.01 9.74 1.87
C TYR A 8 -5.14 10.87 2.37
N TRP A 9 -3.92 10.54 2.63
CA TRP A 9 -2.86 11.45 2.98
C TRP A 9 -1.61 11.06 2.20
N THR A 10 -0.85 12.05 1.73
CA THR A 10 0.38 11.82 0.97
C THR A 10 1.52 12.62 1.57
N ARG A 11 2.70 12.05 1.53
CA ARG A 11 3.93 12.71 1.96
C ARG A 11 5.03 12.41 0.95
N GLN A 12 5.59 13.46 0.36
CA GLN A 12 6.77 13.37 -0.47
C GLN A 12 8.01 13.19 0.40
N ASN A 13 8.98 12.44 -0.09
CA ASN A 13 10.26 12.18 0.59
C ASN A 13 10.06 11.60 2.01
N ALA A 14 9.03 10.79 2.20
CA ALA A 14 8.75 10.14 3.48
C ALA A 14 9.83 9.13 3.88
N ILE A 15 10.49 8.54 2.88
CA ILE A 15 11.60 7.61 3.03
C ILE A 15 12.80 8.24 2.31
N PRO A 16 13.95 8.41 2.96
CA PRO A 16 15.17 8.91 2.32
C PRO A 16 15.58 8.04 1.14
N THR A 17 16.17 8.64 0.10
CA THR A 17 16.56 7.95 -1.14
C THR A 17 17.49 6.77 -0.86
N GLU A 18 18.44 6.94 0.05
CA GLU A 18 19.40 5.89 0.42
C GLU A 18 18.70 4.66 1.01
N LEU A 19 17.61 4.87 1.76
CA LEU A 19 16.79 3.76 2.27
C LEU A 19 15.93 3.14 1.16
N CYS A 20 15.43 3.93 0.21
CA CYS A 20 14.75 3.39 -0.97
C CYS A 20 15.69 2.46 -1.75
N ASP A 21 16.93 2.89 -1.99
CA ASP A 21 17.95 2.09 -2.68
C ASP A 21 18.26 0.79 -1.93
N MET A 22 18.38 0.86 -0.61
CA MET A 22 18.58 -0.33 0.22
C MET A 22 17.41 -1.33 0.10
N ILE A 23 16.17 -0.83 0.14
CA ILE A 23 14.96 -1.65 -0.01
C ILE A 23 14.94 -2.31 -1.40
N LEU A 24 15.27 -1.55 -2.44
CA LEU A 24 15.30 -2.06 -3.82
C LEU A 24 16.37 -3.13 -3.99
N ALA A 25 17.56 -2.94 -3.41
CA ALA A 25 18.64 -3.92 -3.42
C ALA A 25 18.25 -5.20 -2.67
N GLU A 26 17.60 -5.07 -1.53
CA GLU A 26 17.09 -6.21 -0.76
C GLU A 26 15.99 -6.96 -1.54
N ARG A 27 15.05 -6.22 -2.16
CA ARG A 27 13.99 -6.78 -2.97
C ARG A 27 14.52 -7.65 -4.13
N GLN A 28 15.64 -7.27 -4.73
CA GLN A 28 16.26 -8.04 -5.81
C GLN A 28 16.77 -9.42 -5.38
N GLN A 29 17.04 -9.62 -4.09
CA GLN A 29 17.51 -10.88 -3.53
C GLN A 29 16.39 -11.77 -3.02
N MET A 30 15.16 -11.23 -2.93
CA MET A 30 14.01 -11.97 -2.45
C MET A 30 13.42 -12.86 -3.55
N THR A 31 12.91 -14.02 -3.15
CA THR A 31 12.17 -14.91 -4.05
C THR A 31 10.78 -14.35 -4.33
N ASP A 32 10.43 -14.27 -5.60
CA ASP A 32 9.09 -13.89 -6.02
C ASP A 32 8.06 -14.94 -5.61
N ALA A 33 6.96 -14.47 -5.04
CA ALA A 33 5.78 -15.26 -4.78
C ALA A 33 4.68 -14.89 -5.78
N ALA A 34 3.75 -15.80 -6.00
CA ALA A 34 2.56 -15.49 -6.76
C ALA A 34 1.77 -14.39 -6.06
N ALA A 35 1.34 -13.37 -6.82
CA ALA A 35 0.49 -12.35 -6.27
C ALA A 35 -0.87 -12.95 -5.89
N GLY A 36 -1.18 -12.98 -4.60
CA GLY A 36 -2.46 -13.42 -4.08
C GLY A 36 -3.47 -12.27 -3.99
N VAL A 37 -4.72 -12.64 -3.91
CA VAL A 37 -5.84 -11.74 -3.56
C VAL A 37 -6.67 -12.40 -2.47
N GLY A 38 -7.28 -11.56 -1.64
CA GLY A 38 -8.12 -12.05 -0.55
C GLY A 38 -7.34 -12.63 0.63
N MET A 39 -8.09 -13.11 1.62
CA MET A 39 -7.55 -13.62 2.89
C MET A 39 -6.76 -14.93 2.76
N ASN A 40 -7.09 -15.74 1.77
CA ASN A 40 -6.50 -17.09 1.60
C ASN A 40 -5.28 -17.08 0.68
N ASN A 41 -4.77 -15.90 0.30
CA ASN A 41 -3.68 -15.78 -0.68
C ASN A 41 -3.94 -16.60 -1.97
N GLU A 42 -5.19 -16.71 -2.36
CA GLU A 42 -5.54 -17.34 -3.63
C GLU A 42 -4.84 -16.59 -4.76
N THR A 43 -4.33 -17.33 -5.73
CA THR A 43 -3.69 -16.71 -6.90
C THR A 43 -4.68 -15.72 -7.53
N ALA A 44 -4.26 -14.46 -7.69
CA ALA A 44 -5.11 -13.45 -8.29
C ALA A 44 -5.55 -13.90 -9.69
N PRO A 45 -6.84 -13.73 -10.04
CA PRO A 45 -7.25 -13.91 -11.42
C PRO A 45 -6.38 -13.04 -12.34
N ASN A 46 -5.96 -13.58 -13.47
CA ASN A 46 -5.08 -12.89 -14.43
C ASN A 46 -5.63 -11.55 -14.94
N ASN A 47 -6.93 -11.33 -14.80
CA ASN A 47 -7.61 -10.09 -15.17
C ASN A 47 -7.73 -9.08 -14.02
N LEU A 48 -7.35 -9.43 -12.79
CA LEU A 48 -7.39 -8.53 -11.65
C LEU A 48 -6.00 -8.01 -11.28
N ARG A 49 -4.99 -8.87 -11.28
CA ARG A 49 -3.64 -8.51 -10.86
C ARG A 49 -2.58 -9.29 -11.62
N LYS A 50 -1.59 -8.57 -12.12
CA LYS A 50 -0.37 -9.12 -12.67
C LYS A 50 0.81 -8.33 -12.11
N THR A 51 1.57 -8.92 -11.20
CA THR A 51 2.74 -8.31 -10.55
C THR A 51 3.60 -9.38 -9.90
N SER A 52 4.87 -9.09 -9.69
CA SER A 52 5.76 -9.91 -8.86
C SER A 52 5.79 -9.35 -7.45
N ILE A 53 5.58 -10.19 -6.46
CA ILE A 53 5.60 -9.79 -5.05
C ILE A 53 6.63 -10.57 -4.25
N ALA A 54 7.18 -9.95 -3.24
CA ALA A 54 7.90 -10.61 -2.17
C ALA A 54 7.41 -10.09 -0.83
N TRP A 55 7.55 -10.90 0.21
CA TRP A 55 7.13 -10.54 1.56
C TRP A 55 8.36 -10.40 2.44
N ALA A 56 8.50 -9.24 3.08
CA ALA A 56 9.48 -9.09 4.13
C ALA A 56 9.15 -10.02 5.29
N GLU A 57 10.15 -10.53 6.00
CA GLU A 57 9.93 -11.34 7.19
C GLU A 57 9.19 -10.54 8.27
N ARG A 58 8.51 -11.23 9.19
CA ARG A 58 7.90 -10.57 10.34
C ARG A 58 8.96 -9.91 11.21
N ASN A 59 8.60 -8.75 11.76
CA ASN A 59 9.48 -7.88 12.54
C ASN A 59 10.65 -7.30 11.70
N HIS A 60 10.48 -7.27 10.39
CA HIS A 60 11.43 -6.57 9.53
C HIS A 60 11.39 -5.06 9.82
N TRP A 61 12.52 -4.38 9.71
CA TRP A 61 12.64 -2.95 9.99
C TRP A 61 11.67 -2.08 9.15
N LEU A 62 11.29 -2.54 7.96
CA LEU A 62 10.28 -1.90 7.10
C LEU A 62 8.92 -1.77 7.79
N GLU A 63 8.52 -2.74 8.61
CA GLU A 63 7.25 -2.65 9.35
C GLU A 63 7.22 -1.40 10.22
N GLY A 64 8.34 -1.09 10.89
CA GLY A 64 8.45 0.11 11.72
C GLY A 64 8.31 1.41 10.93
N ILE A 65 8.90 1.49 9.73
CA ILE A 65 8.79 2.65 8.85
C ILE A 65 7.33 2.82 8.38
N MET A 66 6.71 1.76 7.88
CA MET A 66 5.34 1.81 7.35
C MET A 66 4.34 2.15 8.47
N PHE A 67 4.48 1.50 9.62
CA PHE A 67 3.64 1.75 10.78
C PHE A 67 3.76 3.18 11.32
N ASN A 68 4.98 3.71 11.38
CA ASN A 68 5.20 5.09 11.82
C ASN A 68 4.56 6.10 10.85
N ASN A 69 4.63 5.87 9.54
CA ASN A 69 3.95 6.73 8.56
C ASN A 69 2.42 6.65 8.69
N ALA A 70 1.86 5.48 8.97
CA ALA A 70 0.43 5.33 9.25
C ALA A 70 0.01 6.13 10.51
N ARG A 71 0.79 6.04 11.58
CA ARG A 71 0.54 6.82 12.81
C ARG A 71 0.62 8.32 12.58
N TYR A 72 1.61 8.75 11.82
CA TYR A 72 1.78 10.15 11.47
C TYR A 72 0.60 10.66 10.65
N ALA A 73 0.19 9.92 9.62
CA ALA A 73 -0.98 10.25 8.81
C ALA A 73 -2.25 10.36 9.67
N ASN A 74 -2.48 9.40 10.57
CA ASN A 74 -3.63 9.41 11.47
C ASN A 74 -3.66 10.65 12.39
N ALA A 75 -2.49 11.05 12.90
CA ALA A 75 -2.37 12.24 13.75
C ALA A 75 -2.66 13.53 12.97
N GLU A 76 -2.09 13.65 11.76
CA GLU A 76 -2.25 14.83 10.92
C GLU A 76 -3.68 15.00 10.39
N THR A 77 -4.27 13.91 9.94
CA THR A 77 -5.62 13.90 9.36
C THR A 77 -6.73 13.88 10.41
N LYS A 78 -6.38 13.58 11.66
CA LYS A 78 -7.32 13.41 12.76
C LYS A 78 -8.36 12.32 12.49
N TRP A 79 -7.98 11.25 11.81
CA TRP A 79 -8.87 10.10 11.58
C TRP A 79 -9.35 9.45 12.88
N GLY A 80 -8.59 9.61 13.97
CA GLY A 80 -8.96 9.07 15.29
C GLY A 80 -8.95 7.54 15.33
N MET A 81 -8.16 6.91 14.45
CA MET A 81 -8.07 5.45 14.40
C MET A 81 -7.19 4.94 15.54
N ASP A 82 -7.68 3.93 16.23
CA ASP A 82 -6.90 3.17 17.19
C ASP A 82 -6.15 2.05 16.44
N PHE A 83 -4.82 2.11 16.50
CA PHE A 83 -3.95 1.08 15.95
C PHE A 83 -3.55 0.12 17.06
N GLY A 84 -3.82 -1.15 16.86
CA GLY A 84 -3.23 -2.19 17.67
C GLY A 84 -1.69 -2.19 17.57
N SER A 85 -1.07 -3.14 18.22
CA SER A 85 0.39 -3.32 18.22
C SER A 85 0.91 -4.02 16.95
N HIS A 86 0.02 -4.46 16.05
CA HIS A 86 0.39 -5.27 14.89
C HIS A 86 0.13 -4.54 13.59
N CYS A 87 1.10 -4.64 12.68
CA CYS A 87 0.90 -4.41 11.25
C CYS A 87 1.03 -5.74 10.50
N GLU A 88 0.50 -5.77 9.29
CA GLU A 88 0.73 -6.89 8.39
C GLU A 88 2.19 -6.87 7.89
N GLN A 89 2.67 -8.03 7.42
CA GLN A 89 3.97 -8.08 6.76
C GLN A 89 4.01 -7.10 5.59
N VAL A 90 5.16 -6.48 5.39
CA VAL A 90 5.36 -5.56 4.28
C VAL A 90 5.49 -6.34 2.98
N GLN A 91 4.66 -6.00 2.01
CA GLN A 91 4.72 -6.53 0.65
C GLN A 91 5.57 -5.62 -0.23
N LEU A 92 6.55 -6.19 -0.90
CA LEU A 92 7.40 -5.52 -1.87
C LEU A 92 6.95 -5.94 -3.28
N ALA A 93 6.14 -5.12 -3.90
CA ALA A 93 5.59 -5.38 -5.23
C ALA A 93 6.48 -4.77 -6.33
N LYS A 94 6.75 -5.55 -7.39
CA LYS A 94 7.48 -5.11 -8.57
C LYS A 94 6.54 -5.11 -9.76
N TYR A 95 6.38 -3.96 -10.38
CA TYR A 95 5.60 -3.78 -11.60
C TYR A 95 6.53 -3.57 -12.79
N GLU A 96 6.36 -4.36 -13.82
CA GLU A 96 7.08 -4.27 -15.09
C GLU A 96 6.11 -3.89 -16.20
N THR A 97 6.63 -3.68 -17.41
CA THR A 97 5.79 -3.37 -18.58
C THR A 97 4.67 -4.41 -18.75
N GLY A 98 3.44 -3.94 -18.80
CA GLY A 98 2.23 -4.79 -18.87
C GLY A 98 1.81 -5.43 -17.56
N HIS A 99 2.43 -5.03 -16.44
CA HIS A 99 1.92 -5.37 -15.11
C HIS A 99 0.87 -4.34 -14.66
N PHE A 100 -0.10 -4.80 -13.85
CA PHE A 100 -1.19 -3.98 -13.37
C PHE A 100 -1.80 -4.58 -12.10
N TYR A 101 -2.55 -3.76 -11.41
CA TYR A 101 -3.50 -4.16 -10.38
C TYR A 101 -4.77 -3.34 -10.59
N ASP A 102 -5.86 -4.01 -10.93
CA ASP A 102 -7.12 -3.36 -11.24
C ASP A 102 -7.85 -2.90 -9.96
N TRP A 103 -8.97 -2.26 -10.13
CA TRP A 103 -9.78 -1.73 -9.03
C TRP A 103 -10.10 -2.79 -7.99
N HIS A 104 -9.77 -2.52 -6.75
CA HIS A 104 -10.00 -3.42 -5.63
C HIS A 104 -10.17 -2.63 -4.34
N GLN A 105 -10.61 -3.30 -3.30
CA GLN A 105 -10.66 -2.77 -1.95
C GLN A 105 -9.66 -3.54 -1.08
N ASP A 106 -8.90 -2.81 -0.28
CA ASP A 106 -7.94 -3.41 0.66
C ASP A 106 -8.59 -3.85 1.98
N THR A 107 -9.85 -3.50 2.18
CA THR A 107 -10.57 -3.86 3.40
C THR A 107 -11.18 -5.24 3.27
N PHE A 108 -10.84 -6.11 4.21
CA PHE A 108 -11.51 -7.41 4.38
C PHE A 108 -12.41 -7.32 5.60
N PHE A 109 -13.68 -7.59 5.40
CA PHE A 109 -14.60 -7.81 6.52
C PHE A 109 -14.41 -9.25 7.00
N LEU A 110 -13.63 -9.42 8.07
CA LEU A 110 -13.53 -10.68 8.76
C LEU A 110 -14.76 -10.82 9.65
N THR A 111 -15.62 -11.75 9.33
CA THR A 111 -16.84 -12.01 10.11
C THR A 111 -16.53 -12.47 11.54
N ASP A 112 -15.32 -12.99 11.77
CA ASP A 112 -14.95 -13.63 13.04
C ASP A 112 -13.69 -13.05 13.70
N SER A 113 -13.17 -11.91 13.25
CA SER A 113 -12.00 -11.29 13.86
C SER A 113 -12.34 -9.93 14.45
N GLU A 114 -11.80 -9.67 15.63
CA GLU A 114 -11.89 -8.37 16.31
C GLU A 114 -11.03 -7.30 15.62
N THR A 115 -10.24 -7.68 14.62
CA THR A 115 -9.32 -6.78 13.92
C THR A 115 -9.69 -6.64 12.46
N CYS A 116 -9.65 -5.41 11.93
CA CYS A 116 -9.80 -5.14 10.51
C CYS A 116 -8.71 -4.18 10.05
N ARG A 117 -8.35 -4.26 8.78
CA ARG A 117 -7.41 -3.33 8.15
C ARG A 117 -8.03 -1.93 8.13
N LYS A 118 -7.38 -0.97 8.78
CA LYS A 118 -7.84 0.43 8.90
C LYS A 118 -7.18 1.34 7.90
N ILE A 119 -5.90 1.14 7.66
CA ILE A 119 -5.08 1.96 6.77
C ILE A 119 -4.22 1.03 5.91
N THR A 120 -4.17 1.33 4.63
CA THR A 120 -3.15 0.80 3.71
C THR A 120 -2.12 1.89 3.47
N VAL A 121 -0.85 1.55 3.63
CA VAL A 121 0.28 2.43 3.35
C VAL A 121 0.99 1.92 2.10
N VAL A 122 1.13 2.79 1.11
CA VAL A 122 1.86 2.50 -0.12
C VAL A 122 3.02 3.47 -0.24
N ALA A 123 4.22 2.96 -0.50
CA ALA A 123 5.40 3.76 -0.78
C ALA A 123 5.92 3.45 -2.19
N LEU A 124 6.09 4.49 -3.00
CA LEU A 124 6.81 4.40 -4.25
C LEU A 124 8.31 4.58 -3.97
N LEU A 125 9.10 3.60 -4.34
CA LEU A 125 10.54 3.58 -4.04
C LEU A 125 11.39 4.14 -5.18
N ASN A 126 10.91 4.03 -6.42
CA ASN A 126 11.61 4.55 -7.60
C ASN A 126 11.30 6.03 -7.84
N ASP A 127 12.26 6.77 -8.35
CA ASP A 127 11.99 8.12 -8.85
C ASP A 127 11.05 8.07 -10.06
N THR A 128 10.13 9.00 -10.13
CA THR A 128 9.13 9.06 -11.21
C THR A 128 9.74 9.32 -12.59
N SER A 129 10.99 9.76 -12.67
CA SER A 129 11.73 9.90 -13.93
C SER A 129 12.24 8.57 -14.48
N GLU A 130 12.26 7.51 -13.69
CA GLU A 130 12.79 6.20 -14.07
C GLU A 130 11.78 5.33 -14.82
N PHE A 131 10.50 5.72 -14.86
CA PHE A 131 9.45 4.92 -15.49
C PHE A 131 8.35 5.78 -16.10
N THR A 132 7.54 5.16 -16.96
CA THR A 132 6.37 5.81 -17.58
C THR A 132 5.13 4.97 -17.31
N GLY A 133 4.02 5.62 -16.97
CA GLY A 133 2.80 4.94 -16.52
C GLY A 133 2.87 4.58 -15.04
N GLY A 134 2.18 3.54 -14.62
CA GLY A 134 2.14 3.09 -13.22
C GLY A 134 1.41 4.07 -12.29
N ASP A 135 0.44 4.80 -12.81
CA ASP A 135 -0.35 5.72 -12.02
C ASP A 135 -1.11 4.97 -10.91
N PHE A 136 -1.03 5.51 -9.71
CA PHE A 136 -1.86 5.07 -8.59
C PHE A 136 -3.18 5.85 -8.59
N GLU A 137 -4.30 5.15 -8.65
CA GLU A 137 -5.61 5.77 -8.75
C GLU A 137 -6.46 5.42 -7.52
N LEU A 138 -7.16 6.41 -6.96
CA LEU A 138 -8.08 6.26 -5.85
C LEU A 138 -9.50 6.60 -6.29
N GLN A 139 -10.44 5.70 -6.02
CA GLN A 139 -11.86 5.94 -6.21
C GLN A 139 -12.54 6.18 -4.87
N ASN A 140 -13.24 7.31 -4.76
CA ASN A 140 -14.05 7.60 -3.60
C ASN A 140 -15.51 7.16 -3.84
N CYS A 141 -15.96 6.15 -3.11
CA CYS A 141 -17.32 5.61 -3.21
C CYS A 141 -18.42 6.52 -2.62
N VAL A 142 -18.06 7.54 -1.86
CA VAL A 142 -19.05 8.41 -1.18
C VAL A 142 -19.56 9.53 -2.08
N ASN A 143 -18.78 9.94 -3.07
CA ASN A 143 -19.21 10.94 -4.05
C ASN A 143 -18.75 10.49 -5.44
N GLN A 144 -19.66 9.95 -6.23
CA GLN A 144 -19.42 9.46 -7.61
C GLN A 144 -18.87 10.53 -8.59
N LEU A 145 -18.47 11.70 -8.13
CA LEU A 145 -18.20 12.86 -8.99
C LEU A 145 -16.74 13.34 -9.02
N ASN A 146 -15.81 12.75 -8.30
CA ASN A 146 -14.41 13.22 -8.33
C ASN A 146 -13.40 12.08 -8.36
N TRP A 147 -13.08 11.64 -9.55
CA TRP A 147 -11.88 10.85 -9.83
C TRP A 147 -10.68 11.75 -9.62
N LYS A 148 -9.81 11.44 -8.67
CA LYS A 148 -8.49 12.06 -8.59
C LYS A 148 -7.45 11.01 -8.90
N LYS A 149 -6.73 11.22 -9.99
CA LYS A 149 -5.49 10.53 -10.27
C LYS A 149 -4.44 11.11 -9.34
N VAL A 150 -3.93 10.31 -8.45
CA VAL A 150 -2.81 10.66 -7.58
C VAL A 150 -1.55 10.11 -8.25
N ARG A 151 -0.68 10.99 -8.72
CA ARG A 151 0.69 10.60 -9.06
C ARG A 151 1.48 10.59 -7.77
N LEU A 152 1.99 9.46 -7.42
CA LEU A 152 2.94 9.30 -6.33
C LEU A 152 4.32 9.73 -6.80
#